data_5841bc06be611a0c480a61ec25c6f9e4
#
_entry.id   5841bc06be611a0c480a61ec25c6f9e4
#
_cell.length_a   1.000
_cell.length_b   1.000
_cell.length_c   1.000
_cell.angle_alpha   90.00
_cell.angle_beta   90.00
_cell.angle_gamma   90.00
#
_symmetry.space_group_name_H-M   'P 1'
#
loop_
_entity.id
_entity.type
_entity.pdbx_description
1 polymer ?
#
loop_
_entity_poly.entity_id
_entity_poly.type
_entity_poly.pdbx_seq_one_letter_code
_entity_poly.pdbx_strand_id
1 'polypeptide(L)'
;MNSLEAILRETETKGQLNKLRDQGNVPAIVYGGKTENQKISLTKKQVRNLLEKENFSSDVMILKIEGKDYNVLPREITFDTVSDEPIHIDFLRIVEGSKIDLEIPVKFINDDKCPGLKRGGVLNIVRRKVELTCPTENIPKELIVDLNDLEIGASIKISSVKLPENVKPTICLLYTSDAADEGHC
;
A
#
# COMPACT_ATOMS: atom_id res chain seq x y z
N MET A 1 -16.83 -4.41 1.78
CA MET A 1 -16.15 -3.20 2.29
C MET A 1 -15.69 -3.49 3.70
N ASN A 2 -14.44 -3.18 4.01
CA ASN A 2 -13.89 -3.43 5.33
C ASN A 2 -14.23 -2.26 6.24
N SER A 3 -14.95 -2.51 7.33
CA SER A 3 -15.25 -1.50 8.35
C SER A 3 -14.35 -1.72 9.56
N LEU A 4 -13.75 -0.65 10.06
CA LEU A 4 -12.93 -0.63 11.27
C LEU A 4 -13.59 0.29 12.29
N GLU A 5 -13.68 -0.16 13.51
CA GLU A 5 -14.14 0.66 14.62
C GLU A 5 -12.95 1.33 15.30
N ALA A 6 -12.98 2.64 15.40
CA ALA A 6 -11.93 3.44 16.02
C ALA A 6 -12.50 4.30 17.15
N ILE A 7 -11.68 4.48 18.17
CA ILE A 7 -12.01 5.30 19.34
C ILE A 7 -11.15 6.56 19.26
N LEU A 8 -11.75 7.73 19.46
CA LEU A 8 -11.01 8.97 19.61
C LEU A 8 -10.10 8.90 20.84
N ARG A 9 -8.91 9.45 20.73
CA ARG A 9 -7.97 9.52 21.83
C ARG A 9 -7.49 10.95 22.08
N GLU A 10 -7.42 11.31 23.35
CA GLU A 10 -6.85 12.58 23.84
C GLU A 10 -5.47 12.36 24.48
N THR A 11 -4.64 11.50 23.87
CA THR A 11 -3.33 11.21 24.44
C THR A 11 -2.30 12.20 23.90
N GLU A 12 -1.63 12.91 24.81
CA GLU A 12 -0.62 13.91 24.45
C GLU A 12 0.80 13.46 24.80
N THR A 13 0.96 12.61 25.80
CA THR A 13 2.26 12.22 26.32
C THR A 13 2.73 10.86 25.82
N LYS A 14 4.05 10.71 25.67
CA LYS A 14 4.69 9.44 25.25
C LYS A 14 4.37 8.27 26.18
N GLY A 15 4.27 8.55 27.50
CA GLY A 15 3.93 7.54 28.50
C GLY A 15 2.50 6.99 28.34
N GLN A 16 1.54 7.85 27.98
CA GLN A 16 0.16 7.43 27.70
C GLN A 16 0.08 6.58 26.43
N LEU A 17 0.86 6.91 25.40
CA LEU A 17 0.94 6.11 24.18
C LEU A 17 1.50 4.70 24.41
N ASN A 18 2.51 4.58 25.26
CA ASN A 18 3.07 3.27 25.62
C ASN A 18 2.03 2.44 26.39
N LYS A 19 1.36 3.01 27.38
CA LYS A 19 0.27 2.32 28.11
C LYS A 19 -0.84 1.84 27.17
N LEU A 20 -1.18 2.64 26.15
CA LEU A 20 -2.19 2.30 25.17
C LEU A 20 -1.76 1.08 24.33
N ARG A 21 -0.46 1.01 23.94
CA ARG A 21 0.10 -0.14 23.25
C ARG A 21 0.15 -1.40 24.13
N ASP A 22 0.49 -1.24 25.40
CA ASP A 22 0.51 -2.33 26.40
C ASP A 22 -0.90 -2.91 26.62
N GLN A 23 -1.94 -2.09 26.48
CA GLN A 23 -3.33 -2.52 26.51
C GLN A 23 -3.81 -3.21 25.23
N GLY A 24 -2.93 -3.40 24.25
CA GLY A 24 -3.27 -4.04 22.98
C GLY A 24 -3.97 -3.13 21.98
N ASN A 25 -3.84 -1.81 22.12
CA ASN A 25 -4.34 -0.83 21.16
C ASN A 25 -3.19 -0.20 20.37
N VAL A 26 -3.44 0.07 19.11
CA VAL A 26 -2.50 0.74 18.20
C VAL A 26 -2.98 2.17 17.98
N PRO A 27 -2.15 3.17 18.32
CA PRO A 27 -2.45 4.55 18.01
C PRO A 27 -2.41 4.78 16.51
N ALA A 28 -3.36 5.57 16.00
CA ALA A 28 -3.43 5.94 14.61
C ALA A 28 -3.82 7.41 14.46
N ILE A 29 -3.61 7.94 13.26
CA ILE A 29 -4.00 9.29 12.90
C ILE A 29 -4.79 9.26 11.60
N VAL A 30 -5.84 10.08 11.51
CA VAL A 30 -6.59 10.31 10.28
C VAL A 30 -6.37 11.74 9.84
N TYR A 31 -5.81 11.93 8.67
CA TYR A 31 -5.53 13.24 8.11
C TYR A 31 -6.02 13.33 6.66
N GLY A 32 -5.99 14.53 6.11
CA GLY A 32 -6.41 14.82 4.73
C GLY A 32 -7.79 15.50 4.66
N GLY A 33 -8.02 16.17 3.53
CA GLY A 33 -9.19 17.02 3.34
C GLY A 33 -9.07 18.37 4.05
N LYS A 34 -10.22 19.04 4.21
CA LYS A 34 -10.33 20.37 4.85
C LYS A 34 -10.62 20.27 6.36
N THR A 35 -10.77 19.07 6.90
CA THR A 35 -11.08 18.83 8.31
C THR A 35 -9.82 18.58 9.12
N GLU A 36 -9.85 18.90 10.41
CA GLU A 36 -8.76 18.70 11.35
C GLU A 36 -8.32 17.23 11.42
N ASN A 37 -7.05 17.03 11.74
CA ASN A 37 -6.49 15.70 11.96
C ASN A 37 -7.08 15.08 13.21
N GLN A 38 -7.53 13.85 13.11
CA GLN A 38 -8.13 13.12 14.23
C GLN A 38 -7.16 12.07 14.75
N LYS A 39 -6.88 12.12 16.05
CA LYS A 39 -6.10 11.12 16.76
C LYS A 39 -7.03 10.00 17.20
N ILE A 40 -6.77 8.78 16.77
CA ILE A 40 -7.61 7.62 17.05
C ILE A 40 -6.79 6.46 17.60
N SER A 41 -7.46 5.45 18.10
CA SER A 41 -6.87 4.17 18.47
C SER A 41 -7.69 3.02 17.90
N LEU A 42 -7.00 1.97 17.49
CA LEU A 42 -7.55 0.72 16.94
C LEU A 42 -7.06 -0.44 17.79
N THR A 43 -7.83 -1.53 17.85
CA THR A 43 -7.35 -2.75 18.50
C THR A 43 -6.29 -3.44 17.63
N LYS A 44 -5.24 -3.96 18.25
CA LYS A 44 -4.15 -4.68 17.59
C LYS A 44 -4.64 -5.85 16.75
N LYS A 45 -5.71 -6.52 17.20
CA LYS A 45 -6.34 -7.61 16.45
C LYS A 45 -6.94 -7.14 15.12
N GLN A 46 -7.63 -5.99 15.10
CA GLN A 46 -8.19 -5.42 13.87
C GLN A 46 -7.09 -5.05 12.88
N VAL A 47 -5.99 -4.48 13.38
CA VAL A 47 -4.83 -4.10 12.58
C VAL A 47 -4.14 -5.31 11.97
N ARG A 48 -3.94 -6.40 12.73
CA ARG A 48 -3.36 -7.64 12.21
C ARG A 48 -4.22 -8.25 11.09
N ASN A 49 -5.53 -8.36 11.30
CA ASN A 49 -6.45 -8.86 10.28
C ASN A 49 -6.44 -8.00 9.00
N LEU A 50 -6.10 -6.72 9.14
CA LEU A 50 -5.97 -5.80 8.02
C LEU A 50 -4.67 -6.03 7.26
N LEU A 51 -3.58 -6.28 7.98
CA LEU A 51 -2.25 -6.55 7.41
C LEU A 51 -2.16 -7.90 6.68
N GLU A 52 -2.95 -8.89 7.09
CA GLU A 52 -3.02 -10.20 6.42
C GLU A 52 -3.55 -10.11 4.98
N LYS A 53 -4.17 -9.00 4.61
CA LYS A 53 -4.64 -8.77 3.24
C LYS A 53 -3.52 -8.23 2.38
N GLU A 54 -3.21 -8.91 1.29
CA GLU A 54 -2.14 -8.53 0.36
C GLU A 54 -2.31 -7.12 -0.21
N ASN A 55 -3.55 -6.65 -0.38
CA ASN A 55 -3.89 -5.39 -1.02
C ASN A 55 -4.33 -4.28 -0.04
N PHE A 56 -3.94 -4.38 1.24
CA PHE A 56 -4.42 -3.43 2.25
C PHE A 56 -4.08 -1.97 1.93
N SER A 57 -2.92 -1.70 1.31
CA SER A 57 -2.46 -0.35 0.96
C SER A 57 -3.30 0.33 -0.14
N SER A 58 -4.02 -0.45 -0.94
CA SER A 58 -4.86 0.05 -2.05
C SER A 58 -6.37 -0.10 -1.78
N ASP A 59 -6.76 -0.76 -0.70
CA ASP A 59 -8.17 -0.96 -0.36
C ASP A 59 -8.73 0.23 0.43
N VAL A 60 -9.77 0.84 -0.13
CA VAL A 60 -10.56 1.85 0.57
C VAL A 60 -11.38 1.21 1.69
N MET A 61 -11.28 1.77 2.89
CA MET A 61 -11.94 1.27 4.08
C MET A 61 -12.89 2.29 4.67
N ILE A 62 -13.91 1.80 5.38
CA ILE A 62 -14.80 2.63 6.16
C ILE A 62 -14.32 2.61 7.62
N LEU A 63 -13.91 3.76 8.12
CA LEU A 63 -13.52 3.96 9.51
C LEU A 63 -14.69 4.58 10.27
N LYS A 64 -15.18 3.86 11.27
CA LYS A 64 -16.25 4.32 12.14
C LYS A 64 -15.68 5.01 13.37
N ILE A 65 -15.87 6.31 13.48
CA ILE A 65 -15.46 7.13 14.62
C ILE A 65 -16.71 7.77 15.21
N GLU A 66 -17.05 7.44 16.44
CA GLU A 66 -18.22 8.01 17.14
C GLU A 66 -19.53 7.97 16.32
N GLY A 67 -19.75 6.89 15.57
CA GLY A 67 -20.96 6.71 14.77
C GLY A 67 -20.95 7.47 13.42
N LYS A 68 -19.83 8.10 13.06
CA LYS A 68 -19.63 8.70 11.73
C LYS A 68 -18.73 7.80 10.88
N ASP A 69 -19.11 7.60 9.65
CA ASP A 69 -18.37 6.81 8.69
C ASP A 69 -17.44 7.70 7.84
N TYR A 70 -16.14 7.37 7.84
CA TYR A 70 -15.13 8.05 7.05
C TYR A 70 -14.50 7.09 6.06
N ASN A 71 -14.47 7.47 4.79
CA ASN A 71 -13.72 6.74 3.77
C ASN A 71 -12.24 7.10 3.90
N VAL A 72 -11.44 6.10 4.24
CA VAL A 72 -10.01 6.28 4.47
C VAL A 72 -9.18 5.23 3.73
N LEU A 73 -7.93 5.57 3.48
CA LEU A 73 -6.94 4.70 2.92
C LEU A 73 -5.76 4.60 3.87
N PRO A 74 -5.26 3.42 4.20
CA PRO A 74 -4.03 3.29 4.96
C PRO A 74 -2.84 3.76 4.12
N ARG A 75 -2.05 4.69 4.65
CA ARG A 75 -0.90 5.27 3.95
C ARG A 75 0.40 4.63 4.40
N GLU A 76 0.62 4.62 5.70
CA GLU A 76 1.85 4.12 6.29
C GLU A 76 1.54 3.34 7.57
N ILE A 77 2.29 2.26 7.76
CA ILE A 77 2.26 1.48 8.99
C ILE A 77 3.67 1.36 9.52
N THR A 78 3.85 1.80 10.75
CA THR A 78 5.13 1.67 11.45
C THR A 78 5.10 0.41 12.29
N PHE A 79 6.13 -0.42 12.15
CA PHE A 79 6.32 -1.64 12.92
C PHE A 79 7.42 -1.47 13.96
N ASP A 80 7.31 -2.22 15.03
CA ASP A 80 8.40 -2.39 15.98
C ASP A 80 9.52 -3.24 15.34
N THR A 81 10.76 -2.81 15.47
CA THR A 81 11.91 -3.46 14.85
C THR A 81 12.28 -4.81 15.43
N VAL A 82 11.80 -5.14 16.62
CA VAL A 82 12.11 -6.38 17.34
C VAL A 82 10.97 -7.37 17.33
N SER A 83 9.74 -6.88 17.55
CA SER A 83 8.55 -7.73 17.67
C SER A 83 7.74 -7.85 16.39
N ASP A 84 8.06 -7.06 15.33
CA ASP A 84 7.29 -6.94 14.08
C ASP A 84 5.81 -6.59 14.32
N GLU A 85 5.51 -5.98 15.47
CA GLU A 85 4.17 -5.58 15.81
C GLU A 85 3.86 -4.15 15.32
N PRO A 86 2.64 -3.87 14.84
CA PRO A 86 2.28 -2.53 14.41
C PRO A 86 2.21 -1.58 15.62
N ILE A 87 2.97 -0.49 15.55
CA ILE A 87 3.05 0.56 16.59
C ILE A 87 2.29 1.83 16.23
N HIS A 88 2.12 2.11 14.94
CA HIS A 88 1.38 3.28 14.45
C HIS A 88 0.79 3.03 13.07
N ILE A 89 -0.34 3.69 12.78
CA ILE A 89 -0.98 3.64 11.45
C ILE A 89 -1.43 5.02 11.06
N ASP A 90 -1.11 5.37 9.82
CA ASP A 90 -1.54 6.61 9.19
C ASP A 90 -2.65 6.33 8.18
N PHE A 91 -3.79 7.01 8.36
CA PHE A 91 -4.90 6.95 7.44
C PHE A 91 -5.08 8.27 6.70
N LEU A 92 -5.15 8.20 5.39
CA LEU A 92 -5.49 9.32 4.53
C LEU A 92 -7.00 9.33 4.29
N ARG A 93 -7.66 10.44 4.58
CA ARG A 93 -9.07 10.64 4.27
C ARG A 93 -9.24 10.88 2.78
N ILE A 94 -10.14 10.14 2.17
CA ILE A 94 -10.43 10.25 0.75
C ILE A 94 -11.36 11.44 0.54
N VAL A 95 -10.94 12.36 -0.32
CA VAL A 95 -11.76 13.47 -0.84
C VAL A 95 -12.04 13.19 -2.29
N GLU A 96 -13.31 13.24 -2.69
CA GLU A 96 -13.71 13.04 -4.08
C GLU A 96 -13.03 14.05 -5.02
N GLY A 97 -12.57 13.56 -6.17
CA GLY A 97 -11.89 14.39 -7.19
C GLY A 97 -10.42 14.72 -6.87
N SER A 98 -9.84 14.21 -5.79
CA SER A 98 -8.41 14.38 -5.50
C SER A 98 -7.56 13.31 -6.19
N LYS A 99 -6.28 13.65 -6.45
CA LYS A 99 -5.28 12.69 -6.89
C LYS A 99 -4.49 12.23 -5.68
N ILE A 100 -4.25 10.94 -5.59
CA ILE A 100 -3.54 10.32 -4.48
C ILE A 100 -2.41 9.46 -5.05
N ASP A 101 -1.24 9.54 -4.43
CA ASP A 101 -0.12 8.66 -4.73
C ASP A 101 -0.21 7.42 -3.86
N LEU A 102 -0.25 6.25 -4.47
CA LEU A 102 -0.44 4.97 -3.82
C LEU A 102 0.60 3.95 -4.26
N GLU A 103 1.01 3.12 -3.33
CA GLU A 103 1.79 1.91 -3.61
C GLU A 103 0.85 0.75 -3.93
N ILE A 104 0.86 0.30 -5.17
CA ILE A 104 0.03 -0.79 -5.65
C ILE A 104 0.88 -2.04 -5.85
N PRO A 105 0.45 -3.19 -5.31
CA PRO A 105 1.19 -4.44 -5.48
C PRO A 105 1.15 -4.91 -6.94
N VAL A 106 2.27 -5.46 -7.39
CA VAL A 106 2.42 -6.04 -8.72
C VAL A 106 2.30 -7.55 -8.60
N LYS A 107 1.39 -8.13 -9.38
CA LYS A 107 1.20 -9.57 -9.48
C LYS A 107 1.70 -10.07 -10.82
N PHE A 108 2.63 -11.00 -10.79
CA PHE A 108 3.17 -11.65 -11.97
C PHE A 108 2.33 -12.87 -12.30
N ILE A 109 1.95 -13.02 -13.56
CA ILE A 109 1.16 -14.16 -14.04
C ILE A 109 1.89 -14.86 -15.17
N ASN A 110 1.53 -16.15 -15.42
CA ASN A 110 2.08 -16.99 -16.49
C ASN A 110 3.59 -17.28 -16.39
N ASP A 111 4.12 -17.35 -15.17
CA ASP A 111 5.49 -17.77 -14.87
C ASP A 111 5.79 -19.16 -15.46
N ASP A 112 4.86 -20.11 -15.36
CA ASP A 112 4.98 -21.46 -15.92
C ASP A 112 5.13 -21.48 -17.45
N LYS A 113 4.68 -20.45 -18.15
CA LYS A 113 4.72 -20.38 -19.62
C LYS A 113 5.91 -19.59 -20.15
N CYS A 114 6.63 -18.91 -19.28
CA CYS A 114 7.78 -18.06 -19.63
C CYS A 114 8.94 -18.89 -20.22
N PRO A 115 9.37 -18.64 -21.46
CA PRO A 115 10.48 -19.38 -22.08
C PRO A 115 11.80 -19.17 -21.35
N GLY A 116 12.03 -17.97 -20.82
CA GLY A 116 13.24 -17.64 -20.06
C GLY A 116 13.37 -18.48 -18.78
N LEU A 117 12.27 -18.63 -18.01
CA LEU A 117 12.26 -19.45 -16.79
C LEU A 117 12.42 -20.94 -17.11
N LYS A 118 11.81 -21.45 -18.20
CA LYS A 118 11.96 -22.84 -18.63
C LYS A 118 13.37 -23.19 -19.03
N ARG A 119 14.16 -22.23 -19.53
CA ARG A 119 15.58 -22.41 -19.88
C ARG A 119 16.52 -22.26 -18.68
N GLY A 120 16.00 -22.15 -17.46
CA GLY A 120 16.78 -22.03 -16.23
C GLY A 120 17.10 -20.60 -15.83
N GLY A 121 16.45 -19.60 -16.42
CA GLY A 121 16.52 -18.21 -15.97
C GLY A 121 15.84 -18.03 -14.61
N VAL A 122 16.24 -16.99 -13.88
CA VAL A 122 15.63 -16.61 -12.59
C VAL A 122 14.95 -15.26 -12.75
N LEU A 123 13.72 -15.17 -12.25
CA LEU A 123 12.99 -13.90 -12.20
C LEU A 123 13.52 -13.06 -11.05
N ASN A 124 14.21 -11.96 -11.36
CA ASN A 124 14.67 -11.00 -10.36
C ASN A 124 13.64 -9.88 -10.21
N ILE A 125 12.84 -9.89 -9.15
CA ILE A 125 11.83 -8.88 -8.86
C ILE A 125 12.48 -7.74 -8.10
N VAL A 126 12.74 -6.62 -8.76
CA VAL A 126 13.33 -5.42 -8.13
C VAL A 126 12.32 -4.70 -7.24
N ARG A 127 11.08 -4.62 -7.69
CA ARG A 127 9.99 -3.98 -6.93
C ARG A 127 8.72 -4.82 -6.98
N ARG A 128 8.18 -5.09 -5.80
CA ARG A 128 6.88 -5.78 -5.65
C ARG A 128 5.70 -4.82 -5.56
N LYS A 129 5.98 -3.54 -5.35
CA LYS A 129 4.99 -2.46 -5.28
C LYS A 129 5.44 -1.32 -6.16
N VAL A 130 4.50 -0.66 -6.80
CA VAL A 130 4.73 0.48 -7.67
C VAL A 130 3.93 1.66 -7.19
N GLU A 131 4.58 2.79 -7.09
CA GLU A 131 3.94 4.05 -6.74
C GLU A 131 3.26 4.65 -7.96
N LEU A 132 1.95 4.84 -7.86
CA LEU A 132 1.10 5.37 -8.91
C LEU A 132 0.28 6.55 -8.39
N THR A 133 0.20 7.60 -9.20
CA THR A 133 -0.75 8.69 -8.96
C THR A 133 -2.09 8.34 -9.60
N CYS A 134 -3.10 8.11 -8.78
CA CYS A 134 -4.45 7.71 -9.20
C CYS A 134 -5.50 8.74 -8.77
N PRO A 135 -6.58 8.93 -9.54
CA PRO A 135 -7.78 9.59 -9.05
C PRO A 135 -8.48 8.70 -8.02
N THR A 136 -9.10 9.29 -7.02
CA THR A 136 -9.82 8.57 -5.94
C THR A 136 -10.93 7.63 -6.40
N GLU A 137 -11.46 7.86 -7.61
CA GLU A 137 -12.55 7.07 -8.19
C GLU A 137 -12.09 5.75 -8.81
N ASN A 138 -10.83 5.70 -9.30
CA ASN A 138 -10.28 4.57 -10.03
C ASN A 138 -8.97 4.08 -9.42
N ILE A 139 -9.03 3.55 -8.20
CA ILE A 139 -7.87 2.96 -7.54
C ILE A 139 -7.74 1.49 -7.97
N PRO A 140 -6.70 1.10 -8.72
CA PRO A 140 -6.46 -0.29 -9.07
C PRO A 140 -6.01 -1.07 -7.83
N LYS A 141 -6.56 -2.26 -7.62
CA LYS A 141 -6.21 -3.11 -6.47
C LYS A 141 -4.87 -3.80 -6.66
N GLU A 142 -4.55 -4.18 -7.86
CA GLU A 142 -3.32 -4.87 -8.24
C GLU A 142 -2.94 -4.53 -9.67
N LEU A 143 -1.64 -4.55 -9.97
CA LEU A 143 -1.11 -4.47 -11.33
C LEU A 143 -0.74 -5.87 -11.81
N ILE A 144 -1.32 -6.29 -12.91
CA ILE A 144 -1.05 -7.59 -13.50
C ILE A 144 0.01 -7.45 -14.58
N VAL A 145 1.11 -8.19 -14.42
CA VAL A 145 2.21 -8.25 -15.38
C VAL A 145 2.29 -9.67 -15.96
N ASP A 146 2.15 -9.76 -17.27
CA ASP A 146 2.23 -11.04 -17.98
C ASP A 146 3.69 -11.35 -18.38
N LEU A 147 4.16 -12.55 -18.00
CA LEU A 147 5.52 -13.02 -18.26
C LEU A 147 5.62 -13.94 -19.49
N ASN A 148 4.53 -14.10 -20.27
CA ASN A 148 4.38 -15.19 -21.24
C ASN A 148 5.49 -15.26 -22.32
N ASP A 149 6.00 -14.12 -22.79
CA ASP A 149 6.92 -14.06 -23.94
C ASP A 149 8.32 -13.55 -23.58
N LEU A 150 8.73 -13.67 -22.32
CA LEU A 150 10.00 -13.13 -21.85
C LEU A 150 11.14 -14.13 -22.00
N GLU A 151 12.23 -13.69 -22.64
CA GLU A 151 13.49 -14.41 -22.74
C GLU A 151 14.47 -14.03 -21.63
N ILE A 152 15.55 -14.82 -21.49
CA ILE A 152 16.65 -14.51 -20.56
C ILE A 152 17.29 -13.17 -20.98
N GLY A 153 17.45 -12.26 -20.01
CA GLY A 153 17.98 -10.91 -20.25
C GLY A 153 16.92 -9.85 -20.63
N ALA A 154 15.64 -10.24 -20.74
CA ALA A 154 14.56 -9.29 -20.97
C ALA A 154 14.27 -8.48 -19.70
N SER A 155 14.01 -7.18 -19.85
CA SER A 155 13.60 -6.29 -18.77
C SER A 155 12.19 -5.76 -19.00
N ILE A 156 11.36 -5.75 -17.95
CA ILE A 156 10.01 -5.20 -18.01
C ILE A 156 10.02 -3.81 -17.40
N LYS A 157 9.61 -2.83 -18.18
CA LYS A 157 9.37 -1.47 -17.72
C LYS A 157 7.88 -1.29 -17.38
N ILE A 158 7.57 -0.39 -16.46
CA ILE A 158 6.18 -0.09 -16.10
C ILE A 158 5.37 0.43 -17.29
N SER A 159 6.04 1.07 -18.26
CA SER A 159 5.42 1.54 -19.49
C SER A 159 4.87 0.42 -20.40
N SER A 160 5.34 -0.83 -20.22
CA SER A 160 4.84 -2.00 -20.93
C SER A 160 3.59 -2.61 -20.28
N VAL A 161 3.27 -2.19 -19.05
CA VAL A 161 2.13 -2.71 -18.31
C VAL A 161 0.87 -1.91 -18.66
N LYS A 162 -0.25 -2.61 -18.87
CA LYS A 162 -1.54 -1.96 -19.11
C LYS A 162 -2.02 -1.28 -17.84
N LEU A 163 -1.85 0.04 -17.79
CA LEU A 163 -2.36 0.86 -16.71
C LEU A 163 -3.82 1.28 -17.00
N PRO A 164 -4.67 1.41 -15.97
CA PRO A 164 -5.99 2.00 -16.12
C PRO A 164 -5.91 3.45 -16.60
N GLU A 165 -7.02 3.95 -17.16
CA GLU A 165 -7.10 5.34 -17.60
C GLU A 165 -6.87 6.33 -16.44
N ASN A 166 -6.15 7.41 -16.71
CA ASN A 166 -5.81 8.48 -15.75
C ASN A 166 -4.85 8.11 -14.61
N VAL A 167 -4.21 6.94 -14.66
CA VAL A 167 -3.18 6.52 -13.71
C VAL A 167 -1.81 6.82 -14.29
N LYS A 168 -0.96 7.53 -13.54
CA LYS A 168 0.40 7.87 -13.96
C LYS A 168 1.41 7.21 -13.00
N PRO A 169 2.41 6.51 -13.51
CA PRO A 169 3.50 5.99 -12.68
C PRO A 169 4.42 7.14 -12.26
N THR A 170 4.81 7.16 -11.00
CA THR A 170 5.80 8.10 -10.46
C THR A 170 7.23 7.61 -10.76
N ILE A 171 7.40 6.29 -10.92
CA ILE A 171 8.69 5.65 -11.14
C ILE A 171 8.63 4.80 -12.42
N CYS A 172 9.68 4.87 -13.25
CA CYS A 172 9.71 4.29 -14.59
C CYS A 172 10.15 2.81 -14.66
N LEU A 173 10.89 2.30 -13.68
CA LEU A 173 11.53 0.98 -13.74
C LEU A 173 10.94 -0.02 -12.76
N LEU A 174 10.37 -1.13 -13.26
CA LEU A 174 9.94 -2.29 -12.46
C LEU A 174 11.05 -3.34 -12.30
N TYR A 175 11.96 -3.42 -13.28
CA TYR A 175 12.95 -4.49 -13.38
C TYR A 175 14.18 -4.04 -14.15
N THR A 176 15.37 -4.31 -13.62
CA THR A 176 16.63 -4.27 -14.36
C THR A 176 17.44 -5.53 -14.06
N SER A 177 17.91 -6.21 -15.10
CA SER A 177 18.80 -7.36 -14.97
C SER A 177 20.29 -6.97 -14.92
N ASP A 178 20.62 -5.68 -14.96
CA ASP A 178 22.02 -5.24 -14.95
C ASP A 178 22.22 -3.94 -14.15
N ALA A 179 23.28 -3.94 -13.35
CA ALA A 179 23.59 -2.90 -12.37
C ALA A 179 24.45 -1.78 -12.97
N ALA A 180 24.16 -1.30 -14.17
CA ALA A 180 24.89 -0.19 -14.75
C ALA A 180 24.13 0.48 -15.89
N ASP A 181 23.04 1.15 -15.60
CA ASP A 181 22.67 2.34 -16.37
C ASP A 181 21.56 3.13 -15.66
N GLU A 182 21.91 4.25 -15.06
CA GLU A 182 20.96 5.29 -14.67
C GLU A 182 20.50 6.02 -15.93
N GLY A 183 19.70 5.33 -16.76
CA GLY A 183 19.09 5.90 -17.95
C GLY A 183 17.91 6.77 -17.58
N HIS A 184 18.01 8.05 -17.84
CA HIS A 184 16.92 9.01 -17.79
C HIS A 184 15.73 8.52 -18.61
N CYS A 185 14.55 8.55 -18.02
CA CYS A 185 13.28 8.43 -18.77
C CYS A 185 12.99 9.69 -19.56
#